data_1c1561ead0cd43bf49e63d161a2d81f6
#
_entry.id   1c1561ead0cd43bf49e63d161a2d81f6
#
_cell.length_a   1.000
_cell.length_b   1.000
_cell.length_c   1.000
_cell.angle_alpha   90.00
_cell.angle_beta   90.00
_cell.angle_gamma   90.00
#
_symmetry.space_group_name_H-M   'P 1'
#
loop_
_entity.id
_entity.type
_entity.pdbx_description
1 polymer ?
#
loop_
_entity_poly.entity_id
_entity_poly.type
_entity_poly.pdbx_seq_one_letter_code
_entity_poly.pdbx_strand_id
1 'polypeptide(L)'
;MIVKRPRLVFSALRGNSGKTFVTVGVGAYLRGKGKFISSFKKGPDYIDAAWLETATGHPCYNLDLFLMGRAGLLSSFSTRVQHADGALVEGNRGLYDGMDREGSYSTAELAKLLRAPVILVVDCSMATRTVAAMILGCQHFDPEVAIKGIILNRIGGTRHESIVRSAIEDHCGVPVLGAVPRIKGGIFPERHMGLVPPREHPDAGWMVEEAARIVERHVDVNQLWEIAREAPAVDFGELDREKEERYVRPSIKPKIGFIRDSAFWFYYPDNLQILEKMGASLVECSALTDRELPQVNALYIGGGFPESHAASLAANTSFRKSLREAVEAGLPVYAECGGLMYLGKDLLVEEKTFPMTGIFPLSFILDRTPHAHGYTILEVDSPNLYFPTGEILHGHEFHYSYIPRWNEESFDLVFNVRRGQGI
;
A
#
# COMPACT_ATOMS: atom_id res chain seq x y z
N MET A 1 -23.93 -7.54 -8.92
CA MET A 1 -23.34 -8.80 -8.37
C MET A 1 -23.41 -8.75 -6.84
N ILE A 2 -24.05 -9.75 -6.22
CA ILE A 2 -24.15 -9.83 -4.75
C ILE A 2 -22.96 -10.63 -4.22
N VAL A 3 -22.18 -10.04 -3.34
CA VAL A 3 -21.04 -10.70 -2.66
C VAL A 3 -21.38 -10.88 -1.18
N LYS A 4 -21.41 -12.13 -0.74
CA LYS A 4 -21.52 -12.51 0.66
C LYS A 4 -20.27 -13.30 1.04
N ARG A 5 -19.23 -12.60 1.47
CA ARG A 5 -17.96 -13.21 1.91
C ARG A 5 -17.58 -12.67 3.29
N PRO A 6 -17.03 -13.50 4.17
CA PRO A 6 -16.45 -13.05 5.43
C PRO A 6 -15.45 -11.95 5.17
N ARG A 7 -15.53 -10.84 5.92
CA ARG A 7 -14.60 -9.72 5.77
C ARG A 7 -14.51 -8.88 7.02
N LEU A 8 -13.34 -8.32 7.27
CA LEU A 8 -13.08 -7.41 8.38
C LEU A 8 -12.24 -6.24 7.91
N VAL A 9 -12.48 -5.09 8.52
CA VAL A 9 -11.61 -3.92 8.41
C VAL A 9 -10.89 -3.74 9.75
N PHE A 10 -9.57 -3.81 9.76
CA PHE A 10 -8.74 -3.45 10.92
C PHE A 10 -8.43 -1.96 10.87
N SER A 11 -8.80 -1.22 11.90
CA SER A 11 -8.52 0.19 12.01
C SER A 11 -7.95 0.53 13.39
N ALA A 12 -7.69 1.80 13.65
CA ALA A 12 -7.19 2.28 14.94
C ALA A 12 -7.66 3.70 15.21
N LEU A 13 -7.35 4.21 16.41
CA LEU A 13 -7.61 5.61 16.77
C LEU A 13 -6.59 6.57 16.13
N ARG A 14 -5.40 6.08 15.79
CA ARG A 14 -4.30 6.86 15.19
C ARG A 14 -3.29 5.97 14.47
N GLY A 15 -2.36 6.59 13.77
CA GLY A 15 -1.16 5.90 13.26
C GLY A 15 -0.35 5.23 14.38
N ASN A 16 0.52 4.30 14.04
CA ASN A 16 1.41 3.60 14.98
C ASN A 16 0.74 2.85 16.14
N SER A 17 -0.55 2.51 16.03
CA SER A 17 -1.27 1.74 17.06
C SER A 17 -1.02 0.23 16.99
N GLY A 18 -0.27 -0.25 15.99
CA GLY A 18 0.03 -1.67 15.78
C GLY A 18 -0.98 -2.42 14.92
N LYS A 19 -1.75 -1.71 14.08
CA LYS A 19 -2.68 -2.34 13.11
C LYS A 19 -1.99 -3.41 12.27
N THR A 20 -0.88 -3.03 11.62
CA THR A 20 -0.13 -3.90 10.71
C THR A 20 0.33 -5.16 11.40
N PHE A 21 0.88 -5.05 12.62
CA PHE A 21 1.25 -6.21 13.42
C PHE A 21 0.07 -7.18 13.65
N VAL A 22 -1.08 -6.64 14.06
CA VAL A 22 -2.27 -7.46 14.32
C VAL A 22 -2.82 -8.06 13.04
N THR A 23 -2.94 -7.28 11.95
CA THR A 23 -3.53 -7.74 10.68
C THR A 23 -2.63 -8.80 10.03
N VAL A 24 -1.32 -8.60 10.04
CA VAL A 24 -0.32 -9.58 9.58
C VAL A 24 -0.42 -10.86 10.38
N GLY A 25 -0.44 -10.77 11.72
CA GLY A 25 -0.55 -11.93 12.60
C GLY A 25 -1.85 -12.73 12.39
N VAL A 26 -3.00 -12.04 12.24
CA VAL A 26 -4.29 -12.69 11.93
C VAL A 26 -4.26 -13.33 10.54
N GLY A 27 -3.73 -12.66 9.52
CA GLY A 27 -3.61 -13.20 8.17
C GLY A 27 -2.74 -14.45 8.12
N ALA A 28 -1.58 -14.42 8.76
CA ALA A 28 -0.66 -15.56 8.83
C ALA A 28 -1.24 -16.73 9.63
N TYR A 29 -1.92 -16.47 10.76
CA TYR A 29 -2.61 -17.48 11.52
C TYR A 29 -3.69 -18.18 10.69
N LEU A 30 -4.55 -17.42 10.00
CA LEU A 30 -5.60 -17.98 9.15
C LEU A 30 -5.03 -18.80 7.99
N ARG A 31 -3.95 -18.33 7.35
CA ARG A 31 -3.21 -19.11 6.34
C ARG A 31 -2.70 -20.42 6.95
N GLY A 32 -2.12 -20.38 8.15
CA GLY A 32 -1.66 -21.57 8.86
C GLY A 32 -2.77 -22.59 9.16
N LYS A 33 -4.03 -22.13 9.23
CA LYS A 33 -5.23 -23.01 9.34
C LYS A 33 -5.80 -23.41 7.97
N GLY A 34 -5.08 -23.19 6.88
CA GLY A 34 -5.45 -23.60 5.53
C GLY A 34 -6.49 -22.70 4.84
N LYS A 35 -6.74 -21.49 5.36
CA LYS A 35 -7.67 -20.54 4.74
C LYS A 35 -7.00 -19.72 3.66
N PHE A 36 -7.68 -19.56 2.53
CA PHE A 36 -7.32 -18.60 1.50
C PHE A 36 -7.90 -17.22 1.86
N ILE A 37 -7.04 -16.30 2.24
CA ILE A 37 -7.42 -14.93 2.63
C ILE A 37 -6.96 -13.94 1.57
N SER A 38 -7.91 -13.18 1.03
CA SER A 38 -7.59 -12.00 0.23
C SER A 38 -7.28 -10.83 1.15
N SER A 39 -6.07 -10.31 1.09
CA SER A 39 -5.64 -9.16 1.87
C SER A 39 -5.70 -7.88 1.07
N PHE A 40 -6.09 -6.80 1.76
CA PHE A 40 -6.19 -5.47 1.17
C PHE A 40 -5.58 -4.43 2.12
N LYS A 41 -4.91 -3.45 1.53
CA LYS A 41 -4.45 -2.25 2.24
C LYS A 41 -5.25 -1.03 1.77
N LYS A 42 -5.80 -0.25 2.70
CA LYS A 42 -6.45 1.03 2.38
C LYS A 42 -5.38 2.07 2.03
N GLY A 43 -5.59 2.78 0.93
CA GLY A 43 -4.68 3.85 0.50
C GLY A 43 -3.47 3.37 -0.30
N PRO A 44 -2.63 4.32 -0.74
CA PRO A 44 -1.49 4.07 -1.63
C PRO A 44 -0.24 3.63 -0.84
N ASP A 45 -0.32 2.53 -0.14
CA ASP A 45 0.73 2.02 0.74
C ASP A 45 1.30 0.70 0.19
N TYR A 46 2.57 0.70 -0.14
CA TYR A 46 3.27 -0.47 -0.67
C TYR A 46 3.87 -1.34 0.44
N ILE A 47 4.30 -0.72 1.55
CA ILE A 47 5.08 -1.39 2.60
C ILE A 47 4.20 -2.33 3.43
N ASP A 48 3.11 -1.78 3.98
CA ASP A 48 2.17 -2.59 4.76
C ASP A 48 1.51 -3.66 3.87
N ALA A 49 1.23 -3.33 2.58
CA ALA A 49 0.73 -4.29 1.60
C ALA A 49 1.69 -5.46 1.39
N ALA A 50 3.00 -5.21 1.30
CA ALA A 50 4.00 -6.25 1.16
C ALA A 50 4.09 -7.17 2.40
N TRP A 51 3.91 -6.63 3.61
CA TRP A 51 3.82 -7.44 4.83
C TRP A 51 2.56 -8.32 4.84
N LEU A 52 1.42 -7.79 4.39
CA LEU A 52 0.18 -8.54 4.25
C LEU A 52 0.28 -9.64 3.18
N GLU A 53 0.93 -9.35 2.05
CA GLU A 53 1.27 -10.35 1.02
C GLU A 53 2.10 -11.49 1.60
N THR A 54 3.16 -11.17 2.35
CA THR A 54 4.00 -12.16 3.01
C THR A 54 3.21 -13.00 4.03
N ALA A 55 2.31 -12.36 4.77
CA ALA A 55 1.48 -13.00 5.78
C ALA A 55 0.46 -13.98 5.18
N THR A 56 -0.25 -13.56 4.14
CA THR A 56 -1.32 -14.35 3.54
C THR A 56 -0.83 -15.32 2.46
N GLY A 57 0.38 -15.10 1.92
CA GLY A 57 0.96 -15.88 0.83
C GLY A 57 0.35 -15.60 -0.55
N HIS A 58 -0.42 -14.53 -0.66
CA HIS A 58 -1.09 -14.09 -1.88
C HIS A 58 -0.94 -12.58 -2.04
N PRO A 59 -0.99 -12.03 -3.26
CA PRO A 59 -0.88 -10.59 -3.49
C PRO A 59 -1.85 -9.80 -2.63
N CYS A 60 -1.36 -8.74 -2.01
CA CYS A 60 -2.17 -7.76 -1.30
C CYS A 60 -2.53 -6.62 -2.25
N TYR A 61 -3.81 -6.30 -2.34
CA TYR A 61 -4.31 -5.25 -3.24
C TYR A 61 -4.60 -3.97 -2.47
N ASN A 62 -4.43 -2.83 -3.14
CA ASN A 62 -4.75 -1.54 -2.53
C ASN A 62 -6.19 -1.15 -2.84
N LEU A 63 -6.91 -0.69 -1.81
CA LEU A 63 -8.25 -0.15 -1.95
C LEU A 63 -8.21 1.35 -1.66
N ASP A 64 -8.27 2.14 -2.70
CA ASP A 64 -8.20 3.59 -2.59
C ASP A 64 -9.32 4.27 -3.39
N LEU A 65 -10.25 4.92 -2.65
CA LEU A 65 -11.39 5.58 -3.25
C LEU A 65 -11.02 6.79 -4.11
N PHE A 66 -9.92 7.49 -3.77
CA PHE A 66 -9.47 8.64 -4.52
C PHE A 66 -8.84 8.23 -5.86
N LEU A 67 -7.96 7.21 -5.84
CA LEU A 67 -7.22 6.76 -7.02
C LEU A 67 -8.10 5.93 -7.96
N MET A 68 -8.95 5.05 -7.44
CA MET A 68 -9.71 4.07 -8.22
C MET A 68 -11.14 4.49 -8.49
N GLY A 69 -11.65 5.47 -7.74
CA GLY A 69 -13.07 5.76 -7.69
C GLY A 69 -13.88 4.58 -7.12
N ARG A 70 -15.17 4.82 -6.87
CA ARG A 70 -16.07 3.82 -6.28
C ARG A 70 -16.18 2.54 -7.11
N ALA A 71 -16.38 2.67 -8.42
CA ALA A 71 -16.58 1.53 -9.32
C ALA A 71 -15.32 0.66 -9.44
N GLY A 72 -14.15 1.27 -9.64
CA GLY A 72 -12.86 0.57 -9.71
C GLY A 72 -12.53 -0.18 -8.44
N LEU A 73 -12.73 0.46 -7.28
CA LEU A 73 -12.50 -0.16 -5.97
C LEU A 73 -13.40 -1.39 -5.76
N LEU A 74 -14.70 -1.25 -6.02
CA LEU A 74 -15.66 -2.35 -5.84
C LEU A 74 -15.40 -3.49 -6.83
N SER A 75 -14.98 -3.20 -8.05
CA SER A 75 -14.57 -4.19 -9.05
C SER A 75 -13.34 -4.97 -8.57
N SER A 76 -12.29 -4.27 -8.14
CA SER A 76 -11.08 -4.91 -7.60
C SER A 76 -11.42 -5.78 -6.39
N PHE A 77 -12.14 -5.26 -5.40
CA PHE A 77 -12.52 -6.02 -4.21
C PHE A 77 -13.33 -7.27 -4.57
N SER A 78 -14.40 -7.12 -5.35
CA SER A 78 -15.32 -8.22 -5.67
C SER A 78 -14.62 -9.35 -6.42
N THR A 79 -13.77 -9.03 -7.38
CA THR A 79 -13.00 -9.99 -8.17
C THR A 79 -12.06 -10.82 -7.28
N ARG A 80 -11.39 -10.17 -6.32
CA ARG A 80 -10.39 -10.82 -5.45
C ARG A 80 -11.01 -11.70 -4.38
N VAL A 81 -12.16 -11.32 -3.84
CA VAL A 81 -12.82 -12.11 -2.78
C VAL A 81 -13.65 -13.28 -3.33
N GLN A 82 -13.85 -13.37 -4.63
CA GLN A 82 -14.74 -14.37 -5.24
C GLN A 82 -14.34 -15.81 -4.89
N HIS A 83 -13.04 -16.09 -4.86
CA HIS A 83 -12.49 -17.42 -4.62
C HIS A 83 -11.85 -17.56 -3.22
N ALA A 84 -11.84 -16.49 -2.44
CA ALA A 84 -11.27 -16.50 -1.11
C ALA A 84 -12.27 -16.99 -0.06
N ASP A 85 -11.77 -17.58 1.04
CA ASP A 85 -12.56 -17.89 2.23
C ASP A 85 -13.05 -16.63 2.94
N GLY A 86 -12.26 -15.55 2.86
CA GLY A 86 -12.60 -14.25 3.40
C GLY A 86 -11.59 -13.16 3.04
N ALA A 87 -11.85 -11.96 3.52
CA ALA A 87 -11.03 -10.78 3.26
C ALA A 87 -10.62 -10.07 4.55
N LEU A 88 -9.36 -9.64 4.60
CA LEU A 88 -8.83 -8.73 5.61
C LEU A 88 -8.44 -7.42 4.95
N VAL A 89 -8.98 -6.33 5.44
CA VAL A 89 -8.66 -4.98 4.98
C VAL A 89 -7.95 -4.24 6.09
N GLU A 90 -6.71 -3.84 5.88
CA GLU A 90 -6.01 -2.97 6.81
C GLU A 90 -6.23 -1.51 6.46
N GLY A 91 -6.76 -0.75 7.42
CA GLY A 91 -6.95 0.70 7.32
C GLY A 91 -5.64 1.47 7.38
N ASN A 92 -5.71 2.76 7.08
CA ASN A 92 -4.59 3.68 7.18
C ASN A 92 -4.87 4.75 8.25
N ARG A 93 -3.85 5.20 8.99
CA ARG A 93 -3.94 6.20 10.07
C ARG A 93 -5.04 5.86 11.09
N GLY A 94 -5.82 6.82 11.54
CA GLY A 94 -7.00 6.62 12.36
C GLY A 94 -8.25 6.28 11.55
N LEU A 95 -9.29 5.80 12.22
CA LEU A 95 -10.53 5.33 11.60
C LEU A 95 -11.19 6.39 10.72
N TYR A 96 -11.22 7.62 11.20
CA TYR A 96 -11.88 8.76 10.56
C TYR A 96 -10.93 9.72 9.84
N ASP A 97 -9.62 9.43 9.87
CA ASP A 97 -8.63 10.27 9.19
C ASP A 97 -8.76 10.13 7.66
N GLY A 98 -9.15 11.21 7.02
CA GLY A 98 -9.34 11.31 5.58
C GLY A 98 -8.42 12.35 4.94
N MET A 99 -8.77 12.73 3.73
CA MET A 99 -8.03 13.71 2.93
C MET A 99 -8.35 15.16 3.34
N ASP A 100 -9.50 15.39 3.92
CA ASP A 100 -10.05 16.68 4.26
C ASP A 100 -10.72 16.67 5.66
N ARG A 101 -11.28 17.80 6.06
CA ARG A 101 -11.95 17.94 7.36
C ARG A 101 -13.24 17.12 7.49
N GLU A 102 -13.83 16.75 6.37
CA GLU A 102 -15.01 15.90 6.28
C GLU A 102 -14.67 14.41 6.43
N GLY A 103 -13.38 14.05 6.43
CA GLY A 103 -12.91 12.68 6.51
C GLY A 103 -13.09 11.88 5.22
N SER A 104 -13.16 12.58 4.08
CA SER A 104 -13.29 11.94 2.77
C SER A 104 -12.18 10.91 2.55
N TYR A 105 -12.57 9.78 1.97
CA TYR A 105 -11.67 8.65 1.70
C TYR A 105 -11.02 8.03 2.95
N SER A 106 -11.62 8.21 4.15
CA SER A 106 -11.15 7.59 5.38
C SER A 106 -11.34 6.06 5.39
N THR A 107 -10.79 5.40 6.40
CA THR A 107 -11.04 3.97 6.63
C THR A 107 -12.52 3.72 6.97
N ALA A 108 -13.18 4.67 7.64
CA ALA A 108 -14.60 4.62 7.92
C ALA A 108 -15.45 4.58 6.65
N GLU A 109 -15.17 5.47 5.68
CA GLU A 109 -15.85 5.49 4.39
C GLU A 109 -15.67 4.17 3.61
N LEU A 110 -14.46 3.61 3.62
CA LEU A 110 -14.20 2.31 3.02
C LEU A 110 -14.99 1.19 3.72
N ALA A 111 -15.02 1.18 5.06
CA ALA A 111 -15.75 0.18 5.84
C ALA A 111 -17.26 0.23 5.56
N LYS A 112 -17.84 1.43 5.49
CA LYS A 112 -19.26 1.63 5.11
C LYS A 112 -19.52 1.15 3.69
N LEU A 113 -18.68 1.54 2.73
CA LEU A 113 -18.80 1.12 1.33
C LEU A 113 -18.79 -0.40 1.18
N LEU A 114 -17.90 -1.07 1.88
CA LEU A 114 -17.78 -2.51 1.88
C LEU A 114 -18.78 -3.19 2.83
N ARG A 115 -19.55 -2.43 3.62
CA ARG A 115 -20.40 -2.94 4.71
C ARG A 115 -19.65 -3.94 5.58
N ALA A 116 -18.40 -3.61 5.92
CA ALA A 116 -17.50 -4.50 6.63
C ALA A 116 -17.46 -4.16 8.12
N PRO A 117 -17.57 -5.14 9.02
CA PRO A 117 -17.32 -4.95 10.44
C PRO A 117 -15.92 -4.40 10.68
N VAL A 118 -15.82 -3.41 11.58
CA VAL A 118 -14.55 -2.79 11.97
C VAL A 118 -14.06 -3.39 13.28
N ILE A 119 -12.80 -3.79 13.29
CA ILE A 119 -12.05 -4.17 14.50
C ILE A 119 -11.07 -3.03 14.80
N LEU A 120 -11.21 -2.40 15.96
CA LEU A 120 -10.28 -1.36 16.39
C LEU A 120 -9.10 -1.94 17.15
N VAL A 121 -7.89 -1.71 16.64
CA VAL A 121 -6.63 -1.97 17.34
C VAL A 121 -6.27 -0.70 18.12
N VAL A 122 -6.28 -0.79 19.44
CA VAL A 122 -6.12 0.37 20.30
C VAL A 122 -4.82 0.31 21.08
N ASP A 123 -3.98 1.31 20.90
CA ASP A 123 -2.77 1.49 21.71
C ASP A 123 -3.17 1.92 23.13
N CYS A 124 -2.94 1.06 24.10
CA CYS A 124 -3.27 1.26 25.52
C CYS A 124 -2.09 1.81 26.33
N SER A 125 -1.00 2.23 25.68
CA SER A 125 0.16 2.79 26.38
C SER A 125 -0.24 3.99 27.23
N MET A 126 0.11 3.94 28.54
CA MET A 126 -0.13 5.04 29.49
C MET A 126 -1.62 5.46 29.63
N ALA A 127 -2.59 4.60 29.27
CA ALA A 127 -4.01 4.89 29.34
C ALA A 127 -4.79 3.70 29.93
N THR A 128 -5.87 3.99 30.61
CA THR A 128 -6.80 3.00 31.17
C THR A 128 -8.24 3.33 30.76
N ARG A 129 -9.08 3.80 31.67
CA ARG A 129 -10.50 4.11 31.41
C ARG A 129 -10.72 5.11 30.26
N THR A 130 -9.77 6.03 30.02
CA THR A 130 -9.82 6.98 28.88
C THR A 130 -9.94 6.27 27.53
N VAL A 131 -9.38 5.06 27.40
CA VAL A 131 -9.53 4.24 26.18
C VAL A 131 -11.01 3.99 25.86
N ALA A 132 -11.83 3.65 26.86
CA ALA A 132 -13.27 3.45 26.68
C ALA A 132 -13.96 4.73 26.19
N ALA A 133 -13.61 5.90 26.75
CA ALA A 133 -14.16 7.18 26.30
C ALA A 133 -13.83 7.48 24.84
N MET A 134 -12.60 7.18 24.38
CA MET A 134 -12.22 7.36 22.99
C MET A 134 -12.98 6.41 22.06
N ILE A 135 -13.17 5.15 22.45
CA ILE A 135 -13.93 4.17 21.65
C ILE A 135 -15.41 4.58 21.58
N LEU A 136 -15.99 4.97 22.70
CA LEU A 136 -17.37 5.47 22.77
C LEU A 136 -17.54 6.69 21.88
N GLY A 137 -16.58 7.61 21.88
CA GLY A 137 -16.54 8.75 20.96
C GLY A 137 -16.59 8.30 19.49
N CYS A 138 -15.79 7.30 19.11
CA CYS A 138 -15.82 6.78 17.76
C CYS A 138 -17.18 6.16 17.38
N GLN A 139 -17.84 5.44 18.29
CA GLN A 139 -19.14 4.82 18.03
C GLN A 139 -20.26 5.87 17.82
N HIS A 140 -20.17 7.00 18.52
CA HIS A 140 -21.14 8.09 18.41
C HIS A 140 -20.82 9.08 17.28
N PHE A 141 -19.56 9.19 16.89
CA PHE A 141 -19.12 10.10 15.83
C PHE A 141 -19.74 9.75 14.48
N ASP A 142 -19.78 8.48 14.14
CA ASP A 142 -20.47 7.97 12.95
C ASP A 142 -21.12 6.60 13.25
N PRO A 143 -22.42 6.58 13.57
CA PRO A 143 -23.14 5.35 13.90
C PRO A 143 -23.29 4.35 12.75
N GLU A 144 -23.03 4.74 11.49
CA GLU A 144 -23.06 3.85 10.35
C GLU A 144 -21.80 2.94 10.29
N VAL A 145 -20.75 3.31 11.02
CA VAL A 145 -19.53 2.51 11.11
C VAL A 145 -19.71 1.38 12.11
N ALA A 146 -19.76 0.15 11.63
CA ALA A 146 -20.02 -1.02 12.44
C ALA A 146 -18.77 -1.47 13.23
N ILE A 147 -18.43 -0.78 14.33
CA ILE A 147 -17.37 -1.21 15.25
C ILE A 147 -17.87 -2.43 16.02
N LYS A 148 -17.30 -3.63 15.77
CA LYS A 148 -17.78 -4.91 16.28
C LYS A 148 -16.82 -5.61 17.24
N GLY A 149 -15.63 -5.08 17.42
CA GLY A 149 -14.64 -5.64 18.34
C GLY A 149 -13.43 -4.75 18.54
N ILE A 150 -12.77 -4.98 19.67
CA ILE A 150 -11.59 -4.22 20.07
C ILE A 150 -10.44 -5.20 20.31
N ILE A 151 -9.25 -4.85 19.83
CA ILE A 151 -8.00 -5.51 20.21
C ILE A 151 -7.14 -4.49 20.93
N LEU A 152 -6.85 -4.78 22.20
CA LEU A 152 -5.95 -3.96 23.00
C LEU A 152 -4.51 -4.27 22.60
N ASN A 153 -3.72 -3.25 22.37
CA ASN A 153 -2.30 -3.39 22.06
C ASN A 153 -1.43 -2.67 23.11
N ARG A 154 -0.21 -3.15 23.27
CA ARG A 154 0.78 -2.60 24.21
C ARG A 154 0.31 -2.61 25.68
N ILE A 155 -0.40 -3.66 26.05
CA ILE A 155 -0.85 -3.86 27.44
C ILE A 155 0.35 -4.07 28.38
N GLY A 156 0.34 -3.36 29.51
CA GLY A 156 1.42 -3.36 30.51
C GLY A 156 1.39 -4.51 31.51
N GLY A 157 0.35 -5.37 31.49
CA GLY A 157 0.17 -6.53 32.37
C GLY A 157 -1.29 -6.80 32.70
N THR A 158 -1.56 -7.89 33.45
CA THR A 158 -2.91 -8.41 33.71
C THR A 158 -3.84 -7.42 34.44
N ARG A 159 -3.32 -6.67 35.43
CA ARG A 159 -4.11 -5.60 36.09
C ARG A 159 -4.51 -4.49 35.12
N HIS A 160 -3.59 -4.08 34.24
CA HIS A 160 -3.85 -3.06 33.24
C HIS A 160 -4.91 -3.54 32.24
N GLU A 161 -4.77 -4.76 31.75
CA GLU A 161 -5.76 -5.39 30.87
C GLU A 161 -7.14 -5.42 31.51
N SER A 162 -7.26 -5.93 32.75
CA SER A 162 -8.54 -6.04 33.45
C SER A 162 -9.26 -4.70 33.56
N ILE A 163 -8.53 -3.63 33.91
CA ILE A 163 -9.12 -2.30 34.05
C ILE A 163 -9.62 -1.77 32.70
N VAL A 164 -8.80 -1.89 31.63
CA VAL A 164 -9.15 -1.39 30.30
C VAL A 164 -10.31 -2.19 29.71
N ARG A 165 -10.25 -3.51 29.80
CA ARG A 165 -11.29 -4.44 29.32
C ARG A 165 -12.63 -4.15 29.94
N SER A 166 -12.71 -4.16 31.30
CA SER A 166 -13.95 -3.87 32.00
C SER A 166 -14.52 -2.50 31.64
N ALA A 167 -13.67 -1.46 31.54
CA ALA A 167 -14.13 -0.13 31.16
C ALA A 167 -14.74 -0.09 29.75
N ILE A 168 -14.19 -0.85 28.79
CA ILE A 168 -14.72 -0.92 27.42
C ILE A 168 -16.03 -1.72 27.40
N GLU A 169 -16.04 -2.90 28.01
CA GLU A 169 -17.22 -3.78 28.00
C GLU A 169 -18.41 -3.12 28.71
N ASP A 170 -18.17 -2.45 29.84
CA ASP A 170 -19.21 -1.76 30.62
C ASP A 170 -19.78 -0.52 29.91
N HIS A 171 -18.97 0.22 29.18
CA HIS A 171 -19.38 1.52 28.63
C HIS A 171 -19.64 1.50 27.12
N CYS A 172 -18.91 0.65 26.35
CA CYS A 172 -18.99 0.68 24.89
C CYS A 172 -19.88 -0.43 24.32
N GLY A 173 -20.20 -1.47 25.10
CA GLY A 173 -21.04 -2.58 24.64
C GLY A 173 -20.44 -3.37 23.47
N VAL A 174 -19.12 -3.35 23.30
CA VAL A 174 -18.40 -4.12 22.28
C VAL A 174 -17.39 -5.06 22.94
N PRO A 175 -17.21 -6.29 22.43
CA PRO A 175 -16.29 -7.25 23.01
C PRO A 175 -14.84 -6.83 22.82
N VAL A 176 -14.01 -7.09 23.83
CA VAL A 176 -12.55 -7.05 23.72
C VAL A 176 -12.06 -8.43 23.30
N LEU A 177 -11.69 -8.56 22.03
CA LEU A 177 -11.32 -9.80 21.36
C LEU A 177 -9.88 -10.25 21.64
N GLY A 178 -9.09 -9.40 22.26
CA GLY A 178 -7.72 -9.73 22.60
C GLY A 178 -6.97 -8.61 23.28
N ALA A 179 -5.85 -8.97 23.91
CA ALA A 179 -4.96 -8.06 24.60
C ALA A 179 -3.50 -8.44 24.35
N VAL A 180 -2.89 -7.76 23.41
CA VAL A 180 -1.49 -7.97 23.04
C VAL A 180 -0.59 -7.22 24.03
N PRO A 181 0.36 -7.89 24.68
CA PRO A 181 1.27 -7.25 25.60
C PRO A 181 2.27 -6.34 24.87
N ARG A 182 2.89 -5.44 25.62
CA ARG A 182 3.98 -4.63 25.10
C ARG A 182 5.19 -5.51 24.75
N ILE A 183 5.53 -5.59 23.47
CA ILE A 183 6.68 -6.33 22.96
C ILE A 183 7.90 -5.40 23.00
N LYS A 184 8.92 -5.77 23.78
CA LYS A 184 10.17 -5.02 23.86
C LYS A 184 10.94 -5.13 22.54
N GLY A 185 11.35 -4.01 21.97
CA GLY A 185 12.09 -3.96 20.70
C GLY A 185 11.24 -4.07 19.44
N GLY A 186 9.93 -4.37 19.59
CA GLY A 186 9.08 -4.64 18.42
C GLY A 186 9.40 -5.97 17.73
N ILE A 187 8.60 -6.33 16.72
CA ILE A 187 8.90 -7.47 15.84
C ILE A 187 9.29 -6.94 14.46
N PHE A 188 8.56 -5.95 13.96
CA PHE A 188 8.84 -5.34 12.69
C PHE A 188 9.76 -4.12 12.89
N PRO A 189 10.93 -4.08 12.24
CA PRO A 189 11.81 -2.93 12.30
C PRO A 189 11.16 -1.72 11.60
N GLU A 190 11.36 -0.55 12.20
CA GLU A 190 10.84 0.72 11.69
C GLU A 190 11.98 1.58 11.16
N ARG A 191 11.69 2.40 10.15
CA ARG A 191 12.54 3.48 9.65
C ARG A 191 11.72 4.75 9.43
N HIS A 192 12.33 5.82 8.97
CA HIS A 192 11.69 7.14 8.81
C HIS A 192 10.42 7.15 7.92
N MET A 193 10.28 6.19 6.99
CA MET A 193 9.10 6.06 6.12
C MET A 193 8.11 4.95 6.53
N GLY A 194 8.21 4.40 7.74
CA GLY A 194 7.37 3.30 8.22
C GLY A 194 8.17 2.04 8.54
N LEU A 195 7.57 0.88 8.31
CA LEU A 195 8.25 -0.41 8.52
C LEU A 195 9.35 -0.63 7.46
N VAL A 196 10.40 -1.35 7.81
CA VAL A 196 11.34 -1.87 6.82
C VAL A 196 10.60 -2.89 5.97
N PRO A 197 10.68 -2.83 4.62
CA PRO A 197 9.98 -3.77 3.76
C PRO A 197 10.42 -5.22 3.96
N PRO A 198 9.52 -6.20 3.82
CA PRO A 198 9.87 -7.62 4.00
C PRO A 198 10.95 -8.09 3.02
N ARG A 199 11.02 -7.50 1.82
CA ARG A 199 12.03 -7.84 0.80
C ARG A 199 13.45 -7.41 1.18
N GLU A 200 13.59 -6.45 2.08
CA GLU A 200 14.88 -5.97 2.59
C GLU A 200 15.31 -6.68 3.88
N HIS A 201 14.44 -7.54 4.44
CA HIS A 201 14.73 -8.19 5.72
C HIS A 201 14.84 -9.72 5.57
N PRO A 202 16.02 -10.31 5.88
CA PRO A 202 16.23 -11.75 5.72
C PRO A 202 15.29 -12.61 6.57
N ASP A 203 14.87 -12.10 7.73
CA ASP A 203 14.03 -12.82 8.69
C ASP A 203 12.53 -12.48 8.59
N ALA A 204 12.08 -11.88 7.47
CA ALA A 204 10.69 -11.46 7.29
C ALA A 204 9.69 -12.61 7.52
N GLY A 205 10.01 -13.82 7.04
CA GLY A 205 9.18 -15.02 7.28
C GLY A 205 9.04 -15.34 8.77
N TRP A 206 10.14 -15.31 9.52
CA TRP A 206 10.12 -15.54 10.96
C TRP A 206 9.29 -14.47 11.70
N MET A 207 9.42 -13.21 11.30
CA MET A 207 8.64 -12.10 11.91
C MET A 207 7.14 -12.30 11.74
N VAL A 208 6.72 -12.72 10.55
CA VAL A 208 5.32 -13.03 10.24
C VAL A 208 4.81 -14.21 11.08
N GLU A 209 5.60 -15.28 11.20
CA GLU A 209 5.25 -16.43 12.01
C GLU A 209 5.20 -16.08 13.51
N GLU A 210 6.09 -15.21 13.99
CA GLU A 210 6.08 -14.76 15.38
C GLU A 210 4.86 -13.88 15.67
N ALA A 211 4.49 -13.00 14.74
CA ALA A 211 3.24 -12.24 14.84
C ALA A 211 2.01 -13.16 14.91
N ALA A 212 1.99 -14.23 14.10
CA ALA A 212 0.92 -15.24 14.15
C ALA A 212 0.85 -15.94 15.50
N ARG A 213 2.01 -16.35 16.06
CA ARG A 213 2.08 -17.00 17.39
C ARG A 213 1.59 -16.08 18.51
N ILE A 214 1.92 -14.79 18.45
CA ILE A 214 1.45 -13.83 19.45
C ILE A 214 -0.06 -13.61 19.31
N VAL A 215 -0.54 -13.46 18.09
CA VAL A 215 -1.98 -13.34 17.83
C VAL A 215 -2.73 -14.58 18.31
N GLU A 216 -2.24 -15.79 18.03
CA GLU A 216 -2.85 -17.05 18.51
C GLU A 216 -2.98 -17.11 20.03
N ARG A 217 -2.01 -16.56 20.78
CA ARG A 217 -2.00 -16.58 22.25
C ARG A 217 -2.85 -15.48 22.89
N HIS A 218 -3.02 -14.36 22.22
CA HIS A 218 -3.54 -13.13 22.83
C HIS A 218 -4.81 -12.58 22.19
N VAL A 219 -5.27 -13.17 21.08
CA VAL A 219 -6.45 -12.72 20.33
C VAL A 219 -7.37 -13.91 20.06
N ASP A 220 -8.65 -13.74 20.32
CA ASP A 220 -9.66 -14.72 19.94
C ASP A 220 -9.96 -14.61 18.43
N VAL A 221 -9.13 -15.29 17.62
CA VAL A 221 -9.28 -15.30 16.17
C VAL A 221 -10.55 -16.03 15.72
N ASN A 222 -11.07 -16.95 16.54
CA ASN A 222 -12.33 -17.62 16.22
C ASN A 222 -13.50 -16.63 16.28
N GLN A 223 -13.57 -15.84 17.34
CA GLN A 223 -14.58 -14.79 17.47
C GLN A 223 -14.43 -13.71 16.39
N LEU A 224 -13.19 -13.32 16.05
CA LEU A 224 -12.93 -12.44 14.88
C LEU A 224 -13.52 -13.03 13.60
N TRP A 225 -13.34 -14.33 13.38
CA TRP A 225 -13.84 -15.00 12.18
C TRP A 225 -15.36 -15.07 12.17
N GLU A 226 -16.02 -15.30 13.30
CA GLU A 226 -17.49 -15.24 13.38
C GLU A 226 -18.01 -13.84 13.05
N ILE A 227 -17.40 -12.79 13.60
CA ILE A 227 -17.75 -11.41 13.24
C ILE A 227 -17.57 -11.18 11.72
N ALA A 228 -16.50 -11.72 11.12
CA ALA A 228 -16.30 -11.62 9.68
C ALA A 228 -17.41 -12.29 8.88
N ARG A 229 -17.91 -13.43 9.34
CA ARG A 229 -19.01 -14.21 8.71
C ARG A 229 -20.36 -13.50 8.78
N GLU A 230 -20.57 -12.67 9.81
CA GLU A 230 -21.78 -11.85 9.99
C GLU A 230 -21.83 -10.65 9.03
N ALA A 231 -20.74 -10.35 8.33
CA ALA A 231 -20.71 -9.24 7.37
C ALA A 231 -21.87 -9.38 6.36
N PRO A 232 -22.75 -8.36 6.23
CA PRO A 232 -23.94 -8.45 5.39
C PRO A 232 -23.55 -8.56 3.91
N ALA A 233 -24.42 -9.16 3.11
CA ALA A 233 -24.23 -9.18 1.67
C ALA A 233 -24.16 -7.75 1.12
N VAL A 234 -23.29 -7.53 0.15
CA VAL A 234 -23.15 -6.26 -0.56
C VAL A 234 -23.55 -6.51 -2.01
N ASP A 235 -24.51 -5.71 -2.48
CA ASP A 235 -24.80 -5.66 -3.89
C ASP A 235 -23.93 -4.56 -4.53
N PHE A 236 -23.00 -4.99 -5.35
CA PHE A 236 -22.11 -4.08 -6.08
C PHE A 236 -22.75 -3.52 -7.35
N GLY A 237 -24.04 -3.81 -7.58
CA GLY A 237 -24.78 -3.39 -8.77
C GLY A 237 -24.27 -4.06 -10.05
N GLU A 238 -24.64 -3.54 -11.17
CA GLU A 238 -23.96 -3.79 -12.43
C GLU A 238 -22.65 -2.99 -12.39
N LEU A 239 -21.58 -3.64 -11.92
CA LEU A 239 -20.23 -3.11 -12.13
C LEU A 239 -20.07 -2.88 -13.62
N ASP A 240 -19.64 -1.70 -14.01
CA ASP A 240 -19.55 -1.21 -15.38
C ASP A 240 -18.65 -2.16 -16.21
N ARG A 241 -19.21 -3.32 -16.59
CA ARG A 241 -18.53 -4.32 -17.43
C ARG A 241 -18.17 -3.72 -18.80
N GLU A 242 -18.89 -2.69 -19.22
CA GLU A 242 -18.60 -1.96 -20.46
C GLU A 242 -17.20 -1.29 -20.44
N LYS A 243 -16.63 -1.00 -19.27
CA LYS A 243 -15.24 -0.51 -19.20
C LYS A 243 -14.20 -1.61 -19.37
N GLU A 244 -14.50 -2.85 -18.94
CA GLU A 244 -13.59 -4.00 -19.20
C GLU A 244 -13.56 -4.39 -20.69
N GLU A 245 -14.64 -4.16 -21.45
CA GLU A 245 -14.73 -4.48 -22.88
C GLU A 245 -14.03 -3.45 -23.78
N ARG A 246 -13.66 -2.27 -23.26
CA ARG A 246 -13.00 -1.22 -24.03
C ARG A 246 -11.51 -1.47 -24.31
N TYR A 247 -10.93 -2.50 -23.72
CA TYR A 247 -9.52 -2.80 -24.00
C TYR A 247 -9.40 -3.53 -25.33
N VAL A 248 -9.00 -2.76 -26.37
CA VAL A 248 -8.62 -3.34 -27.68
C VAL A 248 -7.34 -4.16 -27.44
N ARG A 249 -7.46 -5.47 -27.49
CA ARG A 249 -6.28 -6.34 -27.43
C ARG A 249 -5.45 -6.12 -28.69
N PRO A 250 -4.18 -5.71 -28.57
CA PRO A 250 -3.33 -5.57 -29.74
C PRO A 250 -3.14 -6.93 -30.42
N SER A 251 -3.03 -6.92 -31.76
CA SER A 251 -2.75 -8.13 -32.53
C SER A 251 -1.38 -8.72 -32.21
N ILE A 252 -0.47 -7.90 -31.73
CA ILE A 252 0.87 -8.28 -31.26
C ILE A 252 0.87 -8.23 -29.73
N LYS A 253 1.42 -9.26 -29.07
CA LYS A 253 1.61 -9.27 -27.61
C LYS A 253 2.91 -8.52 -27.27
N PRO A 254 2.85 -7.26 -26.84
CA PRO A 254 4.08 -6.53 -26.52
C PRO A 254 4.73 -7.14 -25.28
N LYS A 255 6.04 -7.22 -25.28
CA LYS A 255 6.83 -7.53 -24.08
C LYS A 255 7.09 -6.24 -23.34
N ILE A 256 6.58 -6.13 -22.12
CA ILE A 256 6.84 -4.98 -21.24
C ILE A 256 7.81 -5.45 -20.16
N GLY A 257 9.03 -4.89 -20.17
CA GLY A 257 9.98 -5.06 -19.09
C GLY A 257 9.50 -4.30 -17.84
N PHE A 258 9.74 -4.84 -16.66
CA PHE A 258 9.60 -4.07 -15.44
C PHE A 258 10.73 -4.42 -14.46
N ILE A 259 11.32 -3.37 -13.87
CA ILE A 259 12.44 -3.57 -12.92
C ILE A 259 11.85 -3.92 -11.56
N ARG A 260 12.17 -5.12 -11.06
CA ARG A 260 11.69 -5.59 -9.76
C ARG A 260 12.80 -6.21 -8.94
N ASP A 261 13.34 -5.43 -8.02
CA ASP A 261 14.37 -5.84 -7.07
C ASP A 261 14.19 -5.08 -5.74
N SER A 262 15.18 -5.12 -4.85
CA SER A 262 15.09 -4.41 -3.56
C SER A 262 15.16 -2.88 -3.70
N ALA A 263 15.63 -2.35 -4.84
CA ALA A 263 15.63 -0.90 -5.10
C ALA A 263 14.31 -0.40 -5.70
N PHE A 264 13.64 -1.24 -6.53
CA PHE A 264 12.43 -0.88 -7.28
C PHE A 264 11.37 -1.97 -7.13
N TRP A 265 10.36 -1.76 -6.30
CA TRP A 265 9.32 -2.77 -6.04
C TRP A 265 7.94 -2.18 -5.75
N PHE A 266 7.78 -0.87 -5.84
CA PHE A 266 6.50 -0.21 -5.69
C PHE A 266 5.65 -0.40 -6.96
N TYR A 267 4.94 -1.52 -7.00
CA TYR A 267 3.98 -1.85 -8.05
C TYR A 267 2.66 -2.26 -7.42
N TYR A 268 1.58 -1.68 -7.89
CA TYR A 268 0.26 -2.20 -7.57
C TYR A 268 0.02 -3.48 -8.37
N PRO A 269 -0.35 -4.60 -7.73
CA PRO A 269 -0.66 -5.83 -8.44
C PRO A 269 -1.74 -5.65 -9.51
N ASP A 270 -2.73 -4.77 -9.26
CA ASP A 270 -3.78 -4.43 -10.23
C ASP A 270 -3.19 -3.85 -11.52
N ASN A 271 -2.18 -2.97 -11.44
CA ASN A 271 -1.57 -2.36 -12.63
C ASN A 271 -0.86 -3.40 -13.50
N LEU A 272 -0.06 -4.28 -12.89
CA LEU A 272 0.63 -5.35 -13.63
C LEU A 272 -0.38 -6.31 -14.27
N GLN A 273 -1.41 -6.70 -13.53
CA GLN A 273 -2.45 -7.60 -14.04
C GLN A 273 -3.31 -6.97 -15.14
N ILE A 274 -3.54 -5.65 -15.11
CA ILE A 274 -4.24 -4.95 -16.20
C ILE A 274 -3.40 -5.00 -17.46
N LEU A 275 -2.08 -4.75 -17.40
CA LEU A 275 -1.20 -4.88 -18.56
C LEU A 275 -1.25 -6.28 -19.18
N GLU A 276 -1.25 -7.33 -18.36
CA GLU A 276 -1.39 -8.71 -18.84
C GLU A 276 -2.77 -8.97 -19.45
N LYS A 277 -3.85 -8.50 -18.82
CA LYS A 277 -5.22 -8.61 -19.37
C LYS A 277 -5.38 -7.88 -20.69
N MET A 278 -4.67 -6.77 -20.88
CA MET A 278 -4.61 -6.03 -22.14
C MET A 278 -3.79 -6.76 -23.21
N GLY A 279 -3.11 -7.84 -22.87
CA GLY A 279 -2.39 -8.70 -23.79
C GLY A 279 -0.87 -8.53 -23.77
N ALA A 280 -0.31 -7.76 -22.84
CA ALA A 280 1.13 -7.68 -22.67
C ALA A 280 1.70 -8.97 -22.06
N SER A 281 2.96 -9.24 -22.36
CA SER A 281 3.79 -10.23 -21.68
C SER A 281 4.77 -9.47 -20.79
N LEU A 282 4.68 -9.66 -19.47
CA LEU A 282 5.56 -8.99 -18.52
C LEU A 282 6.89 -9.75 -18.40
N VAL A 283 7.99 -9.00 -18.43
CA VAL A 283 9.37 -9.52 -18.30
C VAL A 283 10.02 -8.84 -17.11
N GLU A 284 10.18 -9.57 -16.02
CA GLU A 284 10.86 -9.08 -14.82
C GLU A 284 12.37 -8.99 -15.06
N CYS A 285 13.01 -7.90 -14.60
CA CYS A 285 14.46 -7.73 -14.61
C CYS A 285 14.92 -6.95 -13.37
N SER A 286 16.20 -7.01 -13.07
CA SER A 286 16.81 -6.37 -11.91
C SER A 286 17.91 -5.38 -12.31
N ALA A 287 17.79 -4.13 -11.89
CA ALA A 287 18.85 -3.15 -12.04
C ALA A 287 20.07 -3.41 -11.14
N LEU A 288 19.91 -4.25 -10.11
CA LEU A 288 20.98 -4.60 -9.17
C LEU A 288 21.81 -5.78 -9.63
N THR A 289 21.21 -6.79 -10.28
CA THR A 289 21.87 -8.08 -10.53
C THR A 289 22.02 -8.43 -11.99
N ASP A 290 21.13 -7.95 -12.87
CA ASP A 290 21.22 -8.25 -14.29
C ASP A 290 22.33 -7.42 -14.96
N ARG A 291 22.94 -7.96 -15.97
CA ARG A 291 24.00 -7.28 -16.73
C ARG A 291 23.45 -6.36 -17.80
N GLU A 292 22.33 -6.74 -18.40
CA GLU A 292 21.75 -6.04 -19.55
C GLU A 292 20.22 -6.03 -19.43
N LEU A 293 19.60 -5.00 -20.02
CA LEU A 293 18.16 -4.94 -20.16
C LEU A 293 17.70 -6.06 -21.11
N PRO A 294 16.69 -6.87 -20.74
CA PRO A 294 16.14 -7.88 -21.63
C PRO A 294 15.49 -7.23 -22.87
N GLN A 295 15.38 -7.99 -23.96
CA GLN A 295 14.71 -7.51 -25.18
C GLN A 295 13.21 -7.34 -24.93
N VAL A 296 12.76 -6.09 -24.85
CA VAL A 296 11.39 -5.68 -24.56
C VAL A 296 10.93 -4.57 -25.51
N ASN A 297 9.62 -4.36 -25.60
CA ASN A 297 9.02 -3.32 -26.43
C ASN A 297 8.73 -2.03 -25.66
N ALA A 298 8.68 -2.10 -24.34
CA ALA A 298 8.54 -0.96 -23.42
C ALA A 298 9.12 -1.35 -22.06
N LEU A 299 9.42 -0.36 -21.23
CA LEU A 299 9.91 -0.57 -19.87
C LEU A 299 9.05 0.22 -18.87
N TYR A 300 8.65 -0.44 -17.78
CA TYR A 300 8.02 0.17 -16.62
C TYR A 300 8.98 0.11 -15.42
N ILE A 301 9.30 1.27 -14.83
CA ILE A 301 10.14 1.39 -13.65
C ILE A 301 9.30 1.99 -12.53
N GLY A 302 8.90 1.17 -11.57
CA GLY A 302 8.16 1.63 -10.40
C GLY A 302 9.02 2.40 -9.41
N GLY A 303 8.41 2.87 -8.36
CA GLY A 303 9.09 3.47 -7.23
C GLY A 303 9.81 2.44 -6.36
N GLY A 304 10.40 2.92 -5.29
CA GLY A 304 11.15 2.14 -4.31
C GLY A 304 12.12 3.00 -3.52
N PHE A 305 13.24 2.39 -3.13
CA PHE A 305 14.28 3.04 -2.34
C PHE A 305 15.66 2.97 -3.03
N PRO A 306 15.82 3.62 -4.20
CA PRO A 306 17.09 3.59 -4.92
C PRO A 306 18.25 4.19 -4.10
N GLU A 307 17.97 5.11 -3.17
CA GLU A 307 18.95 5.68 -2.27
C GLU A 307 19.59 4.65 -1.33
N SER A 308 18.81 3.67 -0.87
CA SER A 308 19.33 2.58 -0.03
C SER A 308 20.27 1.64 -0.81
N HIS A 309 20.18 1.65 -2.12
CA HIS A 309 20.94 0.81 -3.04
C HIS A 309 21.84 1.61 -4.01
N ALA A 310 22.02 2.93 -3.75
CA ALA A 310 22.69 3.84 -4.67
C ALA A 310 24.10 3.38 -5.10
N ALA A 311 24.88 2.83 -4.16
CA ALA A 311 26.21 2.30 -4.47
C ALA A 311 26.15 1.08 -5.43
N SER A 312 25.22 0.16 -5.21
CA SER A 312 25.06 -1.04 -6.05
C SER A 312 24.53 -0.69 -7.43
N LEU A 313 23.54 0.22 -7.51
CA LEU A 313 23.01 0.74 -8.77
C LEU A 313 24.11 1.46 -9.57
N ALA A 314 24.91 2.29 -8.91
CA ALA A 314 26.05 2.99 -9.53
C ALA A 314 27.13 2.01 -10.04
N ALA A 315 27.40 0.94 -9.30
CA ALA A 315 28.39 -0.07 -9.66
C ALA A 315 27.96 -0.92 -10.86
N ASN A 316 26.64 -1.13 -11.09
CA ASN A 316 26.14 -1.91 -12.23
C ASN A 316 26.16 -1.07 -13.53
N THR A 317 27.36 -0.76 -13.99
CA THR A 317 27.58 0.07 -15.19
C THR A 317 27.06 -0.57 -16.47
N SER A 318 27.09 -1.90 -16.57
CA SER A 318 26.64 -2.62 -17.77
C SER A 318 25.13 -2.50 -17.95
N PHE A 319 24.33 -2.69 -16.90
CA PHE A 319 22.88 -2.53 -16.97
C PHE A 319 22.49 -1.07 -17.27
N ARG A 320 23.12 -0.09 -16.58
CA ARG A 320 22.86 1.33 -16.84
C ARG A 320 23.15 1.73 -18.29
N LYS A 321 24.26 1.21 -18.84
CA LYS A 321 24.63 1.46 -20.24
C LYS A 321 23.61 0.82 -21.20
N SER A 322 23.26 -0.44 -20.98
CA SER A 322 22.28 -1.16 -21.79
C SER A 322 20.91 -0.47 -21.79
N LEU A 323 20.44 0.00 -20.62
CA LEU A 323 19.19 0.76 -20.52
C LEU A 323 19.27 2.08 -21.29
N ARG A 324 20.36 2.84 -21.14
CA ARG A 324 20.55 4.09 -21.87
C ARG A 324 20.54 3.86 -23.39
N GLU A 325 21.31 2.91 -23.87
CA GLU A 325 21.36 2.58 -25.31
C GLU A 325 19.99 2.17 -25.86
N ALA A 326 19.20 1.43 -25.08
CA ALA A 326 17.84 1.05 -25.47
C ALA A 326 16.92 2.28 -25.59
N VAL A 327 17.00 3.22 -24.63
CA VAL A 327 16.21 4.47 -24.67
C VAL A 327 16.64 5.36 -25.83
N GLU A 328 17.94 5.52 -26.08
CA GLU A 328 18.49 6.25 -27.21
C GLU A 328 18.07 5.61 -28.57
N ALA A 329 17.85 4.30 -28.59
CA ALA A 329 17.29 3.57 -29.72
C ALA A 329 15.76 3.67 -29.85
N GLY A 330 15.09 4.40 -28.95
CA GLY A 330 13.64 4.69 -29.00
C GLY A 330 12.77 3.76 -28.14
N LEU A 331 13.32 3.05 -27.15
CA LEU A 331 12.51 2.28 -26.20
C LEU A 331 11.65 3.23 -25.34
N PRO A 332 10.31 3.12 -25.36
CA PRO A 332 9.45 3.88 -24.44
C PRO A 332 9.62 3.39 -23.01
N VAL A 333 9.77 4.34 -22.09
CA VAL A 333 9.93 4.08 -20.66
C VAL A 333 8.91 4.88 -19.85
N TYR A 334 8.16 4.21 -19.00
CA TYR A 334 7.33 4.82 -17.98
C TYR A 334 8.00 4.63 -16.62
N ALA A 335 8.27 5.72 -15.90
CA ALA A 335 9.00 5.68 -14.62
C ALA A 335 8.31 6.53 -13.57
N GLU A 336 8.20 5.99 -12.35
CA GLU A 336 7.57 6.64 -11.21
C GLU A 336 8.57 6.81 -10.05
N CYS A 337 8.55 7.96 -9.38
CA CYS A 337 9.27 8.22 -8.12
C CYS A 337 10.76 7.78 -8.19
N GLY A 338 11.14 6.71 -7.45
CA GLY A 338 12.50 6.16 -7.48
C GLY A 338 12.97 5.76 -8.88
N GLY A 339 12.05 5.31 -9.75
CA GLY A 339 12.34 5.03 -11.15
C GLY A 339 12.80 6.27 -11.93
N LEU A 340 12.16 7.42 -11.68
CA LEU A 340 12.62 8.70 -12.27
C LEU A 340 14.00 9.09 -11.74
N MET A 341 14.27 8.90 -10.44
CA MET A 341 15.59 9.16 -9.85
C MET A 341 16.67 8.31 -10.54
N TYR A 342 16.37 7.06 -10.87
CA TYR A 342 17.31 6.17 -11.57
C TYR A 342 17.56 6.59 -13.02
N LEU A 343 16.58 7.19 -13.70
CA LEU A 343 16.75 7.76 -15.04
C LEU A 343 17.56 9.06 -15.04
N GLY A 344 17.75 9.69 -13.88
CA GLY A 344 18.55 10.89 -13.71
C GLY A 344 20.04 10.69 -13.98
N LYS A 345 20.78 11.78 -13.93
CA LYS A 345 22.23 11.80 -14.09
C LYS A 345 22.92 11.20 -12.87
N ASP A 346 22.53 11.65 -11.69
CA ASP A 346 23.12 11.23 -10.42
C ASP A 346 22.15 11.41 -9.26
N LEU A 347 22.45 10.70 -8.16
CA LEU A 347 21.75 10.75 -6.89
C LEU A 347 22.73 11.10 -5.78
N LEU A 348 22.48 12.21 -5.09
CA LEU A 348 23.22 12.62 -3.91
C LEU A 348 22.52 12.09 -2.65
N VAL A 349 23.20 11.18 -1.95
CA VAL A 349 22.76 10.61 -0.68
C VAL A 349 23.79 11.02 0.39
N GLU A 350 23.36 11.76 1.40
CA GLU A 350 24.23 12.39 2.36
C GLU A 350 25.27 13.31 1.66
N GLU A 351 26.55 12.94 1.68
CA GLU A 351 27.63 13.70 1.04
C GLU A 351 28.23 12.97 -0.19
N LYS A 352 27.61 11.86 -0.63
CA LYS A 352 28.12 11.04 -1.71
C LYS A 352 27.22 11.12 -2.94
N THR A 353 27.85 11.36 -4.09
CA THR A 353 27.18 11.38 -5.39
C THR A 353 27.35 10.02 -6.07
N PHE A 354 26.25 9.42 -6.46
CA PHE A 354 26.21 8.14 -7.14
C PHE A 354 25.67 8.33 -8.57
N PRO A 355 26.45 7.97 -9.61
CA PRO A 355 25.98 8.09 -10.98
C PRO A 355 24.82 7.11 -11.25
N MET A 356 23.77 7.62 -11.85
CA MET A 356 22.62 6.85 -12.31
C MET A 356 22.67 6.65 -13.84
N THR A 357 21.57 6.38 -14.52
CA THR A 357 21.61 6.09 -15.96
C THR A 357 22.00 7.31 -16.80
N GLY A 358 21.69 8.52 -16.34
CA GLY A 358 21.98 9.77 -17.03
C GLY A 358 21.18 9.96 -18.33
N ILE A 359 20.02 9.33 -18.42
CA ILE A 359 19.06 9.56 -19.53
C ILE A 359 18.54 10.99 -19.43
N PHE A 360 18.15 11.41 -18.22
CA PHE A 360 17.83 12.80 -17.94
C PHE A 360 19.01 13.54 -17.30
N PRO A 361 19.28 14.80 -17.68
CA PRO A 361 20.32 15.62 -17.07
C PRO A 361 19.90 16.18 -15.69
N LEU A 362 19.23 15.37 -14.88
CA LEU A 362 18.68 15.73 -13.58
C LEU A 362 19.52 15.11 -12.47
N SER A 363 19.90 15.93 -11.49
CA SER A 363 20.55 15.48 -10.25
C SER A 363 19.53 15.51 -9.11
N PHE A 364 19.37 14.39 -8.43
CA PHE A 364 18.46 14.27 -7.29
C PHE A 364 19.21 14.33 -5.98
N ILE A 365 18.69 15.07 -5.02
CA ILE A 365 19.20 15.16 -3.66
C ILE A 365 18.19 14.55 -2.71
N LEU A 366 18.65 13.65 -1.82
CA LEU A 366 17.82 13.10 -0.75
C LEU A 366 17.90 14.02 0.47
N ASP A 367 16.73 14.42 0.98
CA ASP A 367 16.62 15.21 2.21
C ASP A 367 16.17 14.33 3.39
N ARG A 368 16.19 14.89 4.60
CA ARG A 368 15.68 14.27 5.83
C ARG A 368 14.20 14.55 6.08
N THR A 369 13.66 15.55 5.40
CA THR A 369 12.25 15.96 5.49
C THR A 369 11.53 15.64 4.19
N PRO A 370 10.24 15.21 4.23
CA PRO A 370 9.48 15.00 3.02
C PRO A 370 9.32 16.31 2.24
N HIS A 371 9.57 16.27 0.93
CA HIS A 371 9.31 17.39 0.02
C HIS A 371 7.88 17.40 -0.49
N ALA A 372 7.28 16.21 -0.64
CA ALA A 372 5.87 16.11 -0.96
C ALA A 372 5.24 14.90 -0.25
N HIS A 373 3.98 15.03 0.14
CA HIS A 373 3.21 13.95 0.75
C HIS A 373 1.72 14.20 0.60
N GLY A 374 1.04 13.38 -0.18
CA GLY A 374 -0.42 13.44 -0.32
C GLY A 374 -0.94 12.97 -1.66
N TYR A 375 -2.23 13.18 -1.87
CA TYR A 375 -2.88 12.92 -3.15
C TYR A 375 -2.63 14.05 -4.14
N THR A 376 -2.44 13.68 -5.40
CA THR A 376 -2.21 14.61 -6.52
C THR A 376 -3.32 14.53 -7.53
N ILE A 377 -3.58 15.65 -8.20
CA ILE A 377 -4.44 15.74 -9.38
C ILE A 377 -3.63 16.43 -10.47
N LEU A 378 -3.44 15.73 -11.56
CA LEU A 378 -2.69 16.21 -12.72
C LEU A 378 -3.64 16.33 -13.91
N GLU A 379 -3.48 17.39 -14.69
CA GLU A 379 -4.13 17.55 -15.98
C GLU A 379 -3.09 17.36 -17.07
N VAL A 380 -3.39 16.52 -18.03
CA VAL A 380 -2.55 16.34 -19.22
C VAL A 380 -2.77 17.56 -20.14
N ASP A 381 -1.82 18.46 -20.22
CA ASP A 381 -1.94 19.71 -20.98
C ASP A 381 -1.30 19.65 -22.37
N SER A 382 -0.42 18.69 -22.60
CA SER A 382 0.34 18.57 -23.85
C SER A 382 0.34 17.15 -24.41
N PRO A 383 0.45 16.95 -25.74
CA PRO A 383 0.54 15.62 -26.34
C PRO A 383 1.72 14.81 -25.81
N ASN A 384 1.48 13.55 -25.46
CA ASN A 384 2.50 12.62 -24.99
C ASN A 384 2.15 11.18 -25.38
N LEU A 385 3.06 10.23 -25.11
CA LEU A 385 2.89 8.82 -25.51
C LEU A 385 1.90 8.03 -24.64
N TYR A 386 1.55 8.52 -23.43
CA TYR A 386 0.91 7.70 -22.41
C TYR A 386 -0.54 8.09 -22.15
N PHE A 387 -0.86 9.39 -22.21
CA PHE A 387 -2.16 9.89 -21.78
C PHE A 387 -2.73 10.88 -22.80
N PRO A 388 -4.06 10.81 -23.09
CA PRO A 388 -4.71 11.79 -23.94
C PRO A 388 -4.66 13.21 -23.34
N THR A 389 -4.47 14.21 -24.16
CA THR A 389 -4.54 15.63 -23.73
C THR A 389 -5.94 15.94 -23.18
N GLY A 390 -5.98 16.65 -22.06
CA GLY A 390 -7.21 17.00 -21.34
C GLY A 390 -7.65 15.96 -20.30
N GLU A 391 -6.98 14.82 -20.22
CA GLU A 391 -7.28 13.82 -19.18
C GLU A 391 -6.86 14.30 -17.79
N ILE A 392 -7.69 13.99 -16.78
CA ILE A 392 -7.40 14.26 -15.38
C ILE A 392 -6.94 12.97 -14.71
N LEU A 393 -5.73 12.98 -14.22
CA LEU A 393 -5.12 11.85 -13.55
C LEU A 393 -5.12 12.06 -12.04
N HIS A 394 -5.52 11.02 -11.32
CA HIS A 394 -5.42 10.96 -9.87
C HIS A 394 -4.20 10.15 -9.48
N GLY A 395 -3.34 10.73 -8.67
CA GLY A 395 -2.11 10.12 -8.20
C GLY A 395 -1.86 10.39 -6.73
N HIS A 396 -0.68 10.00 -6.30
CA HIS A 396 -0.16 10.37 -5.00
C HIS A 396 1.34 10.63 -5.11
N GLU A 397 1.85 11.44 -4.21
CA GLU A 397 3.27 11.72 -4.06
C GLU A 397 3.70 11.50 -2.63
N PHE A 398 4.87 10.90 -2.46
CA PHE A 398 5.53 10.77 -1.18
C PHE A 398 7.02 10.58 -1.42
N HIS A 399 7.78 11.66 -1.30
CA HIS A 399 9.21 11.61 -1.55
C HIS A 399 10.00 12.59 -0.66
N TYR A 400 11.22 12.20 -0.39
CA TYR A 400 12.21 12.96 0.35
C TYR A 400 13.28 13.56 -0.57
N SER A 401 13.19 13.25 -1.86
CA SER A 401 14.10 13.76 -2.87
C SER A 401 13.58 15.04 -3.52
N TYR A 402 14.49 15.85 -4.01
CA TYR A 402 14.19 17.04 -4.79
C TYR A 402 15.28 17.28 -5.83
N ILE A 403 14.97 18.13 -6.81
CA ILE A 403 15.89 18.57 -7.85
C ILE A 403 16.31 20.00 -7.53
N PRO A 404 17.58 20.27 -7.20
CA PRO A 404 18.01 21.59 -6.71
C PRO A 404 18.00 22.66 -7.81
N ARG A 405 18.30 22.26 -9.03
CA ARG A 405 18.32 23.13 -10.22
C ARG A 405 18.07 22.31 -11.46
N TRP A 406 17.18 22.77 -12.30
CA TRP A 406 16.89 22.18 -13.60
C TRP A 406 16.43 23.28 -14.56
N ASN A 407 16.60 23.06 -15.86
CA ASN A 407 16.13 23.96 -16.88
C ASN A 407 14.84 23.39 -17.48
N GLU A 408 13.71 24.02 -17.18
CA GLU A 408 12.40 23.61 -17.67
C GLU A 408 12.33 23.51 -19.19
N GLU A 409 13.00 24.41 -19.91
CA GLU A 409 13.05 24.43 -21.38
C GLU A 409 13.73 23.19 -21.99
N SER A 410 14.43 22.41 -21.16
CA SER A 410 15.11 21.17 -21.60
C SER A 410 14.20 19.94 -21.57
N PHE A 411 12.94 20.10 -21.17
CA PHE A 411 11.99 19.00 -20.98
C PHE A 411 10.64 19.36 -21.57
N ASP A 412 9.99 18.36 -22.15
CA ASP A 412 8.59 18.47 -22.53
C ASP A 412 7.73 18.14 -21.29
N LEU A 413 7.37 19.15 -20.51
CA LEU A 413 6.43 19.00 -19.41
C LEU A 413 5.03 18.85 -19.97
N VAL A 414 4.35 17.78 -19.57
CA VAL A 414 3.06 17.38 -20.16
C VAL A 414 1.92 17.37 -19.16
N PHE A 415 2.19 17.73 -17.90
CA PHE A 415 1.20 17.77 -16.83
C PHE A 415 1.16 19.14 -16.16
N ASN A 416 -0.05 19.64 -15.96
CA ASN A 416 -0.33 20.74 -15.06
C ASN A 416 -0.79 20.19 -13.71
N VAL A 417 -0.09 20.54 -12.64
CA VAL A 417 -0.41 20.10 -11.27
C VAL A 417 -1.55 20.94 -10.72
N ARG A 418 -2.77 20.36 -10.65
CA ARG A 418 -3.95 21.02 -10.06
C ARG A 418 -4.00 20.84 -8.55
N ARG A 419 -3.44 19.75 -8.05
CA ARG A 419 -3.26 19.42 -6.62
C ARG A 419 -1.99 18.64 -6.45
N GLY A 420 -1.24 18.93 -5.39
CA GLY A 420 0.08 18.36 -5.10
C GLY A 420 1.17 19.41 -5.25
N GLN A 421 2.41 18.98 -5.18
CA GLN A 421 3.57 19.86 -5.37
C GLN A 421 4.24 19.65 -6.74
N GLY A 422 4.24 18.40 -7.21
CA GLY A 422 4.97 18.05 -8.42
C GLY A 422 6.48 18.02 -8.20
N ILE A 423 7.25 18.33 -9.28
CA ILE A 423 8.71 18.38 -9.27
C ILE A 423 9.16 19.81 -9.01
#